data_4267d81a0bdc49a18799671464e5f018
#
_entry.id   4267d81a0bdc49a18799671464e5f018
#
_cell.length_a   1.000
_cell.length_b   1.000
_cell.length_c   1.000
_cell.angle_alpha   90.00
_cell.angle_beta   90.00
_cell.angle_gamma   90.00
#
_symmetry.space_group_name_H-M   'P 1'
#
loop_
_entity.id
_entity.type
_entity.pdbx_description
1 polymer ?
#
loop_
_entity_poly.entity_id
_entity_poly.type
_entity_poly.pdbx_seq_one_letter_code
_entity_poly.pdbx_strand_id
1 'polypeptide(L)'
;MISTRAHGFQRLFTGMMGLLITLTAAASKPAPLPPEQADGWSLRQEVDNVRIYTMEREGSSFEAFKAVAELDVPIENLMAVMINPESCKEWVHNCIESYAFGQGSFQERYAYSVNDMPWPVTDRDYVLRIQTQGDATTGEIIMTLNAMPDMRAEFNSRVRVDRSDTHYRFIPEGERTRMVWVQHTEPNGALPGWLVNSLIVDIPVKSMQALEAVAKHNRYQNHRLQWGDDGQLQGVAPAGR
;
A
#
# COMPACT_ATOMS: atom_id res chain seq x y z
N MET A 1 -28.48 8.93 92.91
CA MET A 1 -28.86 9.87 91.84
C MET A 1 -27.63 10.37 91.18
N ILE A 2 -27.23 9.79 90.10
CA ILE A 2 -26.04 10.20 89.37
C ILE A 2 -26.43 10.24 87.92
N SER A 3 -26.38 11.47 87.37
CA SER A 3 -26.67 11.78 85.94
C SER A 3 -25.37 11.61 85.16
N THR A 4 -25.38 10.71 84.15
CA THR A 4 -24.27 10.57 83.23
C THR A 4 -24.60 11.20 81.90
N ARG A 5 -23.85 12.27 81.57
CA ARG A 5 -23.89 12.94 80.24
C ARG A 5 -23.09 12.11 79.21
N ALA A 6 -23.73 11.73 78.13
CA ALA A 6 -23.04 11.15 76.95
C ALA A 6 -22.61 12.29 75.99
N HIS A 7 -21.32 12.31 75.67
CA HIS A 7 -20.74 13.21 74.68
C HIS A 7 -20.80 12.50 73.29
N GLY A 8 -21.57 13.06 72.36
CA GLY A 8 -21.55 12.59 70.98
C GLY A 8 -20.31 13.11 70.24
N PHE A 9 -19.57 12.17 69.67
CA PHE A 9 -18.41 12.47 68.83
C PHE A 9 -18.88 12.49 67.38
N GLN A 10 -19.00 13.66 66.81
CA GLN A 10 -19.37 13.88 65.44
C GLN A 10 -18.09 13.73 64.58
N ARG A 11 -17.99 12.63 63.82
CA ARG A 11 -16.92 12.42 62.84
C ARG A 11 -17.34 13.11 61.51
N LEU A 12 -16.62 14.17 61.16
CA LEU A 12 -16.66 14.76 59.83
C LEU A 12 -15.98 13.78 58.83
N PHE A 13 -16.76 13.22 57.91
CA PHE A 13 -16.24 12.56 56.73
C PHE A 13 -16.00 13.62 55.63
N THR A 14 -14.76 14.00 55.43
CA THR A 14 -14.35 14.82 54.28
C THR A 14 -14.23 13.88 53.05
N GLY A 15 -15.24 13.86 52.20
CA GLY A 15 -15.20 13.12 50.95
C GLY A 15 -14.27 13.81 49.96
N MET A 16 -13.13 13.21 49.71
CA MET A 16 -12.20 13.61 48.62
C MET A 16 -12.72 13.01 47.32
N MET A 17 -13.45 13.82 46.56
CA MET A 17 -13.94 13.46 45.22
C MET A 17 -12.77 13.54 44.25
N GLY A 18 -12.11 12.41 44.01
CA GLY A 18 -11.04 12.28 43.03
C GLY A 18 -11.61 12.46 41.60
N LEU A 19 -11.20 13.56 40.95
CA LEU A 19 -11.50 13.81 39.54
C LEU A 19 -10.67 12.84 38.68
N LEU A 20 -11.27 11.75 38.23
CA LEU A 20 -10.67 10.87 37.22
C LEU A 20 -10.66 11.62 35.86
N ILE A 21 -9.53 12.21 35.53
CA ILE A 21 -9.28 12.72 34.17
C ILE A 21 -9.01 11.48 33.30
N THR A 22 -10.02 11.02 32.57
CA THR A 22 -9.83 10.03 31.50
C THR A 22 -9.13 10.74 30.33
N LEU A 23 -7.82 10.54 30.20
CA LEU A 23 -7.08 10.92 29.00
C LEU A 23 -7.58 10.00 27.86
N THR A 24 -8.51 10.50 27.06
CA THR A 24 -8.81 9.88 25.76
C THR A 24 -7.61 10.16 24.86
N ALA A 25 -6.75 9.16 24.66
CA ALA A 25 -5.75 9.22 23.59
C ALA A 25 -6.51 9.33 22.27
N ALA A 26 -6.53 10.52 21.70
CA ALA A 26 -6.99 10.70 20.33
C ALA A 26 -6.04 9.86 19.45
N ALA A 27 -6.58 8.84 18.76
CA ALA A 27 -5.82 8.11 17.77
C ALA A 27 -5.32 9.11 16.74
N SER A 28 -4.01 9.35 16.72
CA SER A 28 -3.40 10.23 15.74
C SER A 28 -3.66 9.70 14.35
N LYS A 29 -4.11 10.58 13.44
CA LYS A 29 -4.29 10.19 12.04
C LYS A 29 -2.95 9.64 11.54
N PRO A 30 -2.95 8.46 10.90
CA PRO A 30 -1.72 7.86 10.41
C PRO A 30 -0.95 8.83 9.51
N ALA A 31 0.37 8.87 9.66
CA ALA A 31 1.21 9.74 8.83
C ALA A 31 1.06 9.38 7.34
N PRO A 32 0.98 10.35 6.42
CA PRO A 32 0.86 10.08 4.98
C PRO A 32 2.09 9.32 4.46
N LEU A 33 1.96 8.65 3.31
CA LEU A 33 3.09 7.98 2.64
C LEU A 33 4.25 8.97 2.44
N PRO A 34 5.50 8.62 2.80
CA PRO A 34 6.63 9.53 2.60
C PRO A 34 6.86 9.79 1.12
N PRO A 35 7.14 11.05 0.73
CA PRO A 35 7.53 11.36 -0.63
C PRO A 35 8.77 10.57 -1.07
N GLU A 36 8.87 10.30 -2.36
CA GLU A 36 10.01 9.59 -2.97
C GLU A 36 11.36 10.25 -2.61
N GLN A 37 11.39 11.60 -2.58
CA GLN A 37 12.58 12.41 -2.34
C GLN A 37 12.74 12.83 -0.88
N ALA A 38 11.92 12.31 0.04
CA ALA A 38 12.04 12.66 1.45
C ALA A 38 13.42 12.29 2.01
N ASP A 39 13.93 13.12 2.90
CA ASP A 39 15.09 12.77 3.71
C ASP A 39 14.75 11.58 4.64
N GLY A 40 15.73 10.75 4.93
CA GLY A 40 15.56 9.61 5.85
C GLY A 40 15.34 8.25 5.18
N TRP A 41 15.28 8.17 3.84
CA TRP A 41 15.38 6.89 3.14
C TRP A 41 16.78 6.30 3.30
N SER A 42 16.88 5.10 3.87
CA SER A 42 18.13 4.35 4.05
C SER A 42 18.19 3.17 3.09
N LEU A 43 19.30 3.02 2.35
CA LEU A 43 19.49 1.86 1.48
C LEU A 43 19.51 0.58 2.32
N ARG A 44 18.57 -0.30 2.07
CA ARG A 44 18.42 -1.58 2.77
C ARG A 44 19.11 -2.72 2.04
N GLN A 45 18.91 -2.77 0.72
CA GLN A 45 19.45 -3.85 -0.12
C GLN A 45 19.50 -3.41 -1.59
N GLU A 46 20.43 -3.99 -2.34
CA GLU A 46 20.51 -3.92 -3.79
C GLU A 46 20.62 -5.35 -4.33
N VAL A 47 19.72 -5.71 -5.24
CA VAL A 47 19.66 -7.03 -5.89
C VAL A 47 19.47 -6.81 -7.38
N ASP A 48 20.44 -7.22 -8.18
CA ASP A 48 20.45 -7.00 -9.61
C ASP A 48 20.26 -5.49 -9.95
N ASN A 49 19.18 -5.17 -10.66
CA ASN A 49 18.81 -3.80 -11.02
C ASN A 49 17.81 -3.15 -10.06
N VAL A 50 17.48 -3.77 -8.92
CA VAL A 50 16.51 -3.27 -7.95
C VAL A 50 17.19 -2.80 -6.68
N ARG A 51 16.98 -1.55 -6.30
CA ARG A 51 17.42 -0.96 -5.04
C ARG A 51 16.25 -0.75 -4.11
N ILE A 52 16.37 -1.27 -2.88
CA ILE A 52 15.35 -1.15 -1.82
C ILE A 52 15.87 -0.20 -0.75
N TYR A 53 15.06 0.79 -0.45
CA TYR A 53 15.27 1.72 0.67
C TYR A 53 14.14 1.54 1.66
N THR A 54 14.42 1.74 2.95
CA THR A 54 13.40 1.73 4.01
C THR A 54 13.41 3.04 4.81
N MET A 55 12.28 3.32 5.44
CA MET A 55 12.09 4.47 6.32
C MET A 55 11.13 4.09 7.45
N GLU A 56 11.57 4.31 8.70
CA GLU A 56 10.71 4.15 9.86
C GLU A 56 9.48 5.06 9.78
N ARG A 57 8.37 4.58 10.33
CA ARG A 57 7.09 5.31 10.33
C ARG A 57 6.62 5.52 11.75
N GLU A 58 6.40 6.79 12.11
CA GLU A 58 5.84 7.13 13.42
C GLU A 58 4.48 6.45 13.62
N GLY A 59 4.30 5.78 14.74
CA GLY A 59 3.08 5.06 15.09
C GLY A 59 2.88 3.73 14.38
N SER A 60 3.88 3.20 13.65
CA SER A 60 3.86 1.90 13.01
C SER A 60 5.04 1.03 13.44
N SER A 61 4.81 -0.28 13.53
CA SER A 61 5.89 -1.27 13.68
C SER A 61 6.48 -1.70 12.33
N PHE A 62 5.93 -1.19 11.22
CA PHE A 62 6.35 -1.50 9.86
C PHE A 62 6.97 -0.27 9.21
N GLU A 63 8.12 -0.50 8.59
CA GLU A 63 8.77 0.54 7.78
C GLU A 63 8.01 0.75 6.46
N ALA A 64 8.07 1.97 5.92
CA ALA A 64 7.80 2.17 4.51
C ALA A 64 8.99 1.69 3.69
N PHE A 65 8.76 1.20 2.48
CA PHE A 65 9.81 0.92 1.54
C PHE A 65 9.70 1.78 0.27
N LYS A 66 10.84 1.99 -0.35
CA LYS A 66 10.99 2.55 -1.70
C LYS A 66 11.86 1.62 -2.52
N ALA A 67 11.28 1.02 -3.57
CA ALA A 67 12.00 0.22 -4.54
C ALA A 67 12.21 1.03 -5.83
N VAL A 68 13.41 0.99 -6.38
CA VAL A 68 13.78 1.67 -7.64
C VAL A 68 14.44 0.67 -8.55
N ALA A 69 13.93 0.57 -9.78
CA ALA A 69 14.52 -0.29 -10.81
C ALA A 69 14.47 0.37 -12.20
N GLU A 70 15.42 0.04 -13.05
CA GLU A 70 15.37 0.26 -14.49
C GLU A 70 14.89 -1.03 -15.15
N LEU A 71 13.70 -0.99 -15.76
CA LEU A 71 13.08 -2.12 -16.41
C LEU A 71 13.35 -2.03 -17.92
N ASP A 72 13.87 -3.10 -18.50
CA ASP A 72 14.20 -3.18 -19.93
C ASP A 72 12.96 -3.47 -20.79
N VAL A 73 11.98 -2.58 -20.67
CA VAL A 73 10.72 -2.59 -21.42
C VAL A 73 10.15 -1.17 -21.54
N PRO A 74 9.47 -0.86 -22.66
CA PRO A 74 8.78 0.42 -22.85
C PRO A 74 7.62 0.59 -21.87
N ILE A 75 7.33 1.84 -21.51
CA ILE A 75 6.26 2.19 -20.55
C ILE A 75 4.89 1.71 -21.00
N GLU A 76 4.61 1.68 -22.30
CA GLU A 76 3.35 1.20 -22.88
C GLU A 76 3.08 -0.26 -22.54
N ASN A 77 4.12 -1.09 -22.61
CA ASN A 77 4.01 -2.51 -22.28
C ASN A 77 3.78 -2.72 -20.79
N LEU A 78 4.51 -1.97 -19.95
CA LEU A 78 4.28 -1.99 -18.50
C LEU A 78 2.86 -1.55 -18.15
N MET A 79 2.38 -0.48 -18.75
CA MET A 79 1.03 0.01 -18.50
C MET A 79 -0.04 -0.97 -18.99
N ALA A 80 0.19 -1.70 -20.09
CA ALA A 80 -0.73 -2.76 -20.52
C ALA A 80 -0.84 -3.90 -19.47
N VAL A 81 0.22 -4.20 -18.73
CA VAL A 81 0.18 -5.11 -17.57
C VAL A 81 -0.57 -4.46 -16.42
N MET A 82 -0.21 -3.22 -16.05
CA MET A 82 -0.69 -2.54 -14.85
C MET A 82 -2.19 -2.23 -14.85
N ILE A 83 -2.78 -2.04 -16.03
CA ILE A 83 -4.23 -1.80 -16.16
C ILE A 83 -5.06 -3.08 -16.16
N ASN A 84 -4.44 -4.24 -16.38
CA ASN A 84 -5.13 -5.53 -16.34
C ASN A 84 -5.32 -5.98 -14.88
N PRO A 85 -6.55 -6.01 -14.35
CA PRO A 85 -6.78 -6.31 -12.93
C PRO A 85 -6.39 -7.72 -12.53
N GLU A 86 -6.30 -8.66 -13.49
CA GLU A 86 -5.91 -10.04 -13.22
C GLU A 86 -4.39 -10.25 -13.25
N SER A 87 -3.62 -9.26 -13.74
CA SER A 87 -2.17 -9.37 -13.90
C SER A 87 -1.41 -9.43 -12.57
N CYS A 88 -2.02 -9.01 -11.46
CA CYS A 88 -1.42 -9.13 -10.13
C CYS A 88 -0.85 -10.56 -9.90
N LYS A 89 -1.60 -11.58 -10.29
CA LYS A 89 -1.19 -13.00 -10.17
C LYS A 89 0.04 -13.36 -11.01
N GLU A 90 0.40 -12.53 -11.96
CA GLU A 90 1.49 -12.80 -12.88
C GLU A 90 2.80 -12.14 -12.44
N TRP A 91 2.70 -10.97 -11.77
CA TRP A 91 3.88 -10.20 -11.45
C TRP A 91 4.04 -9.87 -9.96
N VAL A 92 2.95 -9.69 -9.20
CA VAL A 92 3.08 -9.45 -7.76
C VAL A 92 3.39 -10.76 -7.05
N HIS A 93 4.56 -10.81 -6.43
CA HIS A 93 4.97 -12.00 -5.67
C HIS A 93 3.94 -12.28 -4.55
N ASN A 94 3.48 -13.52 -4.47
CA ASN A 94 2.44 -14.03 -3.56
C ASN A 94 1.00 -13.56 -3.87
N CYS A 95 0.71 -12.86 -4.96
CA CYS A 95 -0.66 -12.57 -5.35
C CYS A 95 -1.32 -13.83 -5.93
N ILE A 96 -2.36 -14.35 -5.30
CA ILE A 96 -3.06 -15.58 -5.71
C ILE A 96 -4.45 -15.34 -6.29
N GLU A 97 -5.03 -14.18 -6.01
CA GLU A 97 -6.34 -13.78 -6.50
C GLU A 97 -6.33 -12.28 -6.78
N SER A 98 -6.88 -11.87 -7.94
CA SER A 98 -7.08 -10.46 -8.25
C SER A 98 -8.13 -10.27 -9.32
N TYR A 99 -9.02 -9.29 -9.14
CA TYR A 99 -10.03 -8.88 -10.10
C TYR A 99 -10.52 -7.45 -9.82
N ALA A 100 -11.05 -6.79 -10.87
CA ALA A 100 -11.75 -5.53 -10.71
C ALA A 100 -13.14 -5.73 -10.15
N PHE A 101 -13.66 -4.75 -9.40
CA PHE A 101 -15.04 -4.73 -8.95
C PHE A 101 -15.59 -3.29 -8.94
N GLY A 102 -16.92 -3.18 -8.81
CA GLY A 102 -17.59 -1.88 -8.82
C GLY A 102 -17.56 -1.20 -10.20
N GLN A 103 -17.97 0.05 -10.21
CA GLN A 103 -17.89 0.91 -11.39
C GLN A 103 -16.72 1.86 -11.24
N GLY A 104 -16.00 2.12 -12.32
CA GLY A 104 -14.86 3.02 -12.32
C GLY A 104 -14.56 3.55 -13.73
N SER A 105 -13.55 4.38 -13.83
CA SER A 105 -12.97 4.89 -15.07
C SER A 105 -11.54 4.39 -15.23
N PHE A 106 -10.88 4.80 -16.30
CA PHE A 106 -9.44 4.56 -16.42
C PHE A 106 -8.65 5.28 -15.32
N GLN A 107 -9.07 6.51 -14.96
CA GLN A 107 -8.40 7.32 -13.96
C GLN A 107 -8.67 6.86 -12.52
N GLU A 108 -9.82 6.23 -12.26
CA GLU A 108 -10.15 5.68 -10.94
C GLU A 108 -10.89 4.35 -11.08
N ARG A 109 -10.36 3.31 -10.48
CA ARG A 109 -10.94 1.97 -10.50
C ARG A 109 -10.69 1.25 -9.18
N TYR A 110 -11.39 0.16 -8.98
CA TYR A 110 -11.32 -0.62 -7.76
C TYR A 110 -10.93 -2.06 -8.06
N ALA A 111 -10.06 -2.60 -7.23
CA ALA A 111 -9.60 -3.98 -7.32
C ALA A 111 -9.64 -4.67 -5.97
N TYR A 112 -9.88 -5.95 -6.01
CA TYR A 112 -9.72 -6.86 -4.90
C TYR A 112 -8.54 -7.78 -5.19
N SER A 113 -7.68 -8.02 -4.20
CA SER A 113 -6.58 -8.96 -4.33
C SER A 113 -6.31 -9.73 -3.04
N VAL A 114 -5.68 -10.88 -3.17
CA VAL A 114 -5.27 -11.74 -2.04
C VAL A 114 -3.81 -12.09 -2.19
N ASN A 115 -3.07 -11.90 -1.11
CA ASN A 115 -1.69 -12.31 -1.01
C ASN A 115 -1.59 -13.53 -0.09
N ASP A 116 -1.06 -14.62 -0.65
CA ASP A 116 -0.70 -15.83 0.07
C ASP A 116 0.38 -15.56 1.10
N MET A 117 0.22 -16.10 2.30
CA MET A 117 1.18 -16.00 3.38
C MET A 117 1.67 -17.39 3.78
N PRO A 118 2.96 -17.53 4.13
CA PRO A 118 3.49 -18.83 4.53
C PRO A 118 2.84 -19.30 5.84
N TRP A 119 2.44 -20.59 5.86
CA TRP A 119 1.89 -21.21 7.05
C TRP A 119 2.80 -20.99 8.28
N PRO A 120 2.28 -20.68 9.49
CA PRO A 120 0.86 -20.68 9.90
C PRO A 120 0.17 -19.30 9.80
N VAL A 121 0.69 -18.37 9.01
CA VAL A 121 0.15 -17.02 8.88
C VAL A 121 -1.03 -17.02 7.90
N THR A 122 -2.14 -16.42 8.31
CA THR A 122 -3.34 -16.28 7.46
C THR A 122 -3.09 -15.33 6.28
N ASP A 123 -3.65 -15.63 5.12
CA ASP A 123 -3.59 -14.77 3.94
C ASP A 123 -4.14 -13.36 4.21
N ARG A 124 -3.63 -12.38 3.47
CA ARG A 124 -4.10 -11.00 3.51
C ARG A 124 -4.92 -10.68 2.28
N ASP A 125 -6.06 -10.04 2.49
CA ASP A 125 -6.85 -9.51 1.38
C ASP A 125 -6.88 -7.98 1.39
N TYR A 126 -6.94 -7.44 0.18
CA TYR A 126 -6.90 -6.01 -0.09
C TYR A 126 -8.12 -5.61 -0.90
N VAL A 127 -8.76 -4.54 -0.49
CA VAL A 127 -9.75 -3.79 -1.27
C VAL A 127 -9.10 -2.46 -1.60
N LEU A 128 -8.83 -2.20 -2.87
CA LEU A 128 -8.00 -1.09 -3.31
C LEU A 128 -8.76 -0.14 -4.22
N ARG A 129 -8.61 1.15 -3.97
CA ARG A 129 -8.87 2.20 -4.96
C ARG A 129 -7.57 2.47 -5.70
N ILE A 130 -7.62 2.45 -7.01
CA ILE A 130 -6.48 2.67 -7.90
C ILE A 130 -6.75 3.94 -8.70
N GLN A 131 -5.90 4.94 -8.54
CA GLN A 131 -5.95 6.17 -9.32
C GLN A 131 -4.75 6.21 -10.26
N THR A 132 -4.99 6.60 -11.53
CA THR A 132 -3.95 6.68 -12.57
C THR A 132 -3.96 8.06 -13.18
N GLN A 133 -2.78 8.67 -13.25
CA GLN A 133 -2.53 9.98 -13.86
C GLN A 133 -1.33 9.87 -14.78
N GLY A 134 -1.30 10.65 -15.83
CA GLY A 134 -0.15 10.75 -16.73
C GLY A 134 0.01 12.18 -17.22
N ASP A 135 1.22 12.53 -17.61
CA ASP A 135 1.58 13.81 -18.18
C ASP A 135 2.14 13.58 -19.60
N ALA A 136 1.40 14.01 -20.63
CA ALA A 136 1.81 13.87 -22.02
C ALA A 136 3.11 14.61 -22.36
N THR A 137 3.50 15.64 -21.56
CA THR A 137 4.73 16.42 -21.80
C THR A 137 5.98 15.63 -21.43
N THR A 138 5.91 14.90 -20.30
CA THR A 138 7.03 14.13 -19.78
C THR A 138 6.92 12.63 -20.13
N GLY A 139 5.73 12.17 -20.47
CA GLY A 139 5.40 10.75 -20.62
C GLY A 139 5.33 9.99 -19.30
N GLU A 140 5.54 10.65 -18.17
CA GLU A 140 5.47 10.00 -16.84
C GLU A 140 4.05 9.58 -16.50
N ILE A 141 3.94 8.43 -15.82
CA ILE A 141 2.68 7.91 -15.31
C ILE A 141 2.81 7.63 -13.82
N ILE A 142 1.80 8.07 -13.09
CA ILE A 142 1.67 7.85 -11.65
C ILE A 142 0.43 7.01 -11.39
N MET A 143 0.60 5.99 -10.55
CA MET A 143 -0.52 5.20 -10.01
C MET A 143 -0.46 5.21 -8.50
N THR A 144 -1.57 5.57 -7.85
CA THR A 144 -1.73 5.46 -6.40
C THR A 144 -2.76 4.39 -6.07
N LEU A 145 -2.43 3.54 -5.11
CA LEU A 145 -3.32 2.50 -4.61
C LEU A 145 -3.51 2.71 -3.11
N ASN A 146 -4.76 2.87 -2.69
CA ASN A 146 -5.10 3.05 -1.28
C ASN A 146 -6.09 1.97 -0.83
N ALA A 147 -5.87 1.43 0.35
CA ALA A 147 -6.80 0.49 0.96
C ALA A 147 -8.14 1.19 1.26
N MET A 148 -9.23 0.51 0.91
CA MET A 148 -10.62 0.92 1.13
C MET A 148 -11.38 -0.25 1.79
N PRO A 149 -11.02 -0.64 3.03
CA PRO A 149 -11.46 -1.90 3.65
C PRO A 149 -12.97 -2.04 3.71
N ASP A 150 -13.69 -0.95 3.94
CA ASP A 150 -15.15 -0.92 4.12
C ASP A 150 -15.95 -1.09 2.82
N MET A 151 -15.30 -1.01 1.63
CA MET A 151 -16.01 -1.15 0.35
C MET A 151 -16.43 -2.58 0.04
N ARG A 152 -16.00 -3.56 0.84
CA ARG A 152 -16.37 -4.96 0.67
C ARG A 152 -16.40 -5.69 2.00
N ALA A 153 -17.36 -6.58 2.19
CA ALA A 153 -17.42 -7.44 3.37
C ALA A 153 -16.14 -8.29 3.51
N GLU A 154 -15.73 -8.50 4.74
CA GLU A 154 -14.57 -9.34 5.07
C GLU A 154 -14.90 -10.83 4.91
N PHE A 155 -13.85 -11.62 4.69
CA PHE A 155 -13.90 -13.07 4.68
C PHE A 155 -13.26 -13.63 5.95
N ASN A 156 -13.94 -14.56 6.64
CA ASN A 156 -13.43 -15.17 7.88
C ASN A 156 -12.11 -15.95 7.70
N SER A 157 -11.77 -16.32 6.47
CA SER A 157 -10.55 -17.07 6.14
C SER A 157 -9.34 -16.19 5.80
N ARG A 158 -9.49 -14.87 5.82
CA ARG A 158 -8.47 -13.88 5.42
C ARG A 158 -8.41 -12.75 6.42
N VAL A 159 -7.26 -12.11 6.52
CA VAL A 159 -7.09 -10.88 7.31
C VAL A 159 -7.15 -9.70 6.37
N ARG A 160 -8.17 -8.83 6.55
CA ARG A 160 -8.32 -7.60 5.80
C ARG A 160 -7.20 -6.62 6.16
N VAL A 161 -6.54 -6.08 5.13
CA VAL A 161 -5.59 -4.99 5.29
C VAL A 161 -6.35 -3.67 5.33
N ASP A 162 -6.33 -3.02 6.50
CA ASP A 162 -7.06 -1.76 6.73
C ASP A 162 -6.33 -0.58 6.14
N ARG A 163 -5.00 -0.66 6.07
CA ARG A 163 -4.16 0.41 5.58
C ARG A 163 -3.07 -0.13 4.67
N SER A 164 -3.10 0.33 3.44
CA SER A 164 -2.02 0.18 2.47
C SER A 164 -2.04 1.40 1.57
N ASP A 165 -0.95 2.12 1.55
CA ASP A 165 -0.72 3.27 0.68
C ASP A 165 0.44 2.93 -0.24
N THR A 166 0.18 2.91 -1.55
CA THR A 166 1.16 2.59 -2.58
C THR A 166 1.20 3.71 -3.62
N HIS A 167 2.40 4.06 -4.03
CA HIS A 167 2.68 5.02 -5.09
C HIS A 167 3.66 4.40 -6.08
N TYR A 168 3.22 4.20 -7.31
CA TYR A 168 4.05 3.84 -8.45
C TYR A 168 4.29 5.08 -9.30
N ARG A 169 5.53 5.27 -9.72
CA ARG A 169 5.92 6.26 -10.73
C ARG A 169 6.71 5.56 -11.82
N PHE A 170 6.24 5.70 -13.04
CA PHE A 170 6.86 5.16 -14.24
C PHE A 170 7.40 6.32 -15.08
N ILE A 171 8.69 6.29 -15.35
CA ILE A 171 9.41 7.36 -16.05
C ILE A 171 10.00 6.73 -17.33
N PRO A 172 9.53 7.15 -18.52
CA PRO A 172 10.06 6.60 -19.76
C PRO A 172 11.49 7.06 -20.00
N GLU A 173 12.38 6.13 -20.35
CA GLU A 173 13.80 6.34 -20.67
C GLU A 173 14.12 5.66 -22.02
N GLY A 174 13.48 6.13 -23.11
CA GLY A 174 13.53 5.51 -24.44
C GLY A 174 12.81 4.17 -24.44
N GLU A 175 13.50 3.08 -24.80
CA GLU A 175 12.94 1.72 -24.80
C GLU A 175 12.91 1.07 -23.40
N ARG A 176 13.33 1.81 -22.37
CA ARG A 176 13.32 1.37 -20.98
C ARG A 176 12.39 2.25 -20.12
N THR A 177 12.07 1.76 -18.97
CA THR A 177 11.26 2.50 -17.98
C THR A 177 11.93 2.42 -16.62
N ARG A 178 12.19 3.56 -16.01
CA ARG A 178 12.53 3.61 -14.60
C ARG A 178 11.23 3.57 -13.78
N MET A 179 11.12 2.59 -12.91
CA MET A 179 10.01 2.43 -11.98
C MET A 179 10.45 2.77 -10.57
N VAL A 180 9.64 3.60 -9.90
CA VAL A 180 9.75 3.85 -8.46
C VAL A 180 8.46 3.34 -7.80
N TRP A 181 8.62 2.51 -6.80
CA TRP A 181 7.53 1.96 -5.98
C TRP A 181 7.74 2.37 -4.54
N VAL A 182 6.89 3.26 -4.02
CA VAL A 182 6.87 3.61 -2.59
C VAL A 182 5.63 3.01 -1.97
N GLN A 183 5.78 2.31 -0.84
CA GLN A 183 4.64 1.69 -0.15
C GLN A 183 4.84 1.69 1.36
N HIS A 184 3.72 1.85 2.06
CA HIS A 184 3.58 1.53 3.47
C HIS A 184 2.29 0.76 3.70
N THR A 185 2.37 -0.36 4.40
CA THR A 185 1.24 -1.25 4.68
C THR A 185 1.23 -1.65 6.14
N GLU A 186 0.06 -1.58 6.77
CA GLU A 186 -0.24 -2.20 8.06
C GLU A 186 -0.95 -3.54 7.77
N PRO A 187 -0.22 -4.66 7.77
CA PRO A 187 -0.76 -5.94 7.30
C PRO A 187 -1.74 -6.60 8.26
N ASN A 188 -2.04 -5.96 9.37
CA ASN A 188 -2.87 -6.43 10.48
C ASN A 188 -2.46 -7.81 11.05
N GLY A 189 -2.84 -8.07 12.30
CA GLY A 189 -2.47 -9.28 13.01
C GLY A 189 -0.98 -9.38 13.35
N ALA A 190 -0.60 -10.41 14.08
CA ALA A 190 0.79 -10.66 14.45
C ALA A 190 1.56 -11.28 13.28
N LEU A 191 2.69 -10.69 12.90
CA LEU A 191 3.60 -11.24 11.91
C LEU A 191 4.96 -11.58 12.55
N PRO A 192 5.53 -12.76 12.24
CA PRO A 192 6.89 -13.08 12.63
C PRO A 192 7.91 -12.11 12.01
N GLY A 193 8.97 -11.75 12.74
CA GLY A 193 9.96 -10.77 12.28
C GLY A 193 10.65 -11.14 10.95
N TRP A 194 10.85 -12.44 10.68
CA TRP A 194 11.42 -12.90 9.40
C TRP A 194 10.51 -12.59 8.20
N LEU A 195 9.18 -12.66 8.42
CA LEU A 195 8.20 -12.37 7.37
C LEU A 195 8.13 -10.86 7.06
N VAL A 196 8.32 -10.01 8.07
CA VAL A 196 8.37 -8.55 7.85
C VAL A 196 9.47 -8.18 6.85
N ASN A 197 10.66 -8.76 7.00
CA ASN A 197 11.75 -8.53 6.04
C ASN A 197 11.41 -9.01 4.62
N SER A 198 10.74 -10.18 4.51
CA SER A 198 10.30 -10.69 3.21
C SER A 198 9.28 -9.76 2.54
N LEU A 199 8.33 -9.22 3.30
CA LEU A 199 7.34 -8.27 2.78
C LEU A 199 7.99 -6.97 2.26
N ILE A 200 9.04 -6.50 2.92
CA ILE A 200 9.70 -5.21 2.58
C ILE A 200 10.73 -5.35 1.47
N VAL A 201 11.40 -6.49 1.35
CA VAL A 201 12.53 -6.70 0.41
C VAL A 201 12.18 -7.68 -0.69
N ASP A 202 11.81 -8.91 -0.34
CA ASP A 202 11.65 -9.97 -1.33
C ASP A 202 10.46 -9.73 -2.27
N ILE A 203 9.35 -9.23 -1.72
CA ILE A 203 8.16 -8.96 -2.52
C ILE A 203 8.44 -7.90 -3.60
N PRO A 204 8.92 -6.68 -3.29
CA PRO A 204 9.17 -5.71 -4.33
C PRO A 204 10.25 -6.14 -5.32
N VAL A 205 11.34 -6.78 -4.87
CA VAL A 205 12.41 -7.27 -5.78
C VAL A 205 11.84 -8.27 -6.78
N LYS A 206 11.23 -9.34 -6.30
CA LYS A 206 10.67 -10.41 -7.16
C LYS A 206 9.54 -9.90 -8.04
N SER A 207 8.73 -8.97 -7.52
CA SER A 207 7.62 -8.39 -8.28
C SER A 207 8.10 -7.50 -9.42
N MET A 208 9.11 -6.65 -9.21
CA MET A 208 9.63 -5.80 -10.28
C MET A 208 10.32 -6.63 -11.38
N GLN A 209 11.08 -7.67 -11.00
CA GLN A 209 11.68 -8.60 -11.96
C GLN A 209 10.61 -9.38 -12.75
N ALA A 210 9.56 -9.85 -12.08
CA ALA A 210 8.44 -10.52 -12.73
C ALA A 210 7.65 -9.56 -13.64
N LEU A 211 7.43 -8.31 -13.22
CA LEU A 211 6.74 -7.30 -14.03
C LEU A 211 7.47 -7.06 -15.36
N GLU A 212 8.80 -6.92 -15.31
CA GLU A 212 9.62 -6.80 -16.53
C GLU A 212 9.44 -8.01 -17.44
N ALA A 213 9.54 -9.22 -16.88
CA ALA A 213 9.38 -10.45 -17.66
C ALA A 213 7.97 -10.57 -18.29
N VAL A 214 6.92 -10.28 -17.51
CA VAL A 214 5.51 -10.33 -17.96
C VAL A 214 5.26 -9.29 -19.06
N ALA A 215 5.79 -8.08 -18.93
CA ALA A 215 5.60 -7.03 -19.93
C ALA A 215 6.26 -7.35 -21.29
N LYS A 216 7.19 -8.32 -21.33
CA LYS A 216 7.79 -8.87 -22.57
C LYS A 216 6.91 -9.92 -23.26
N HIS A 217 5.81 -10.39 -22.64
CA HIS A 217 4.90 -11.33 -23.27
C HIS A 217 4.15 -10.67 -24.43
N ASN A 218 3.92 -11.42 -25.53
CA ASN A 218 3.31 -10.92 -26.76
C ASN A 218 1.98 -10.18 -26.56
N ARG A 219 1.16 -10.60 -25.58
CA ARG A 219 -0.14 -9.99 -25.29
C ARG A 219 -0.05 -8.57 -24.72
N TYR A 220 1.10 -8.18 -24.17
CA TYR A 220 1.36 -6.87 -23.60
C TYR A 220 2.24 -5.99 -24.48
N GLN A 221 2.70 -6.52 -25.64
CA GLN A 221 3.47 -5.76 -26.60
C GLN A 221 2.59 -4.98 -27.57
N ASN A 222 3.19 -4.01 -28.26
CA ASN A 222 2.52 -3.18 -29.25
C ASN A 222 1.28 -2.46 -28.72
N HIS A 223 1.38 -1.92 -27.51
CA HIS A 223 0.38 -1.04 -26.94
C HIS A 223 0.78 0.42 -27.15
N ARG A 224 -0.18 1.32 -27.05
CA ARG A 224 -0.01 2.77 -27.07
C ARG A 224 -0.73 3.41 -25.92
N LEU A 225 -0.14 4.43 -25.36
CA LEU A 225 -0.79 5.34 -24.42
C LEU A 225 -1.76 6.23 -25.18
N GLN A 226 -2.97 6.38 -24.66
CA GLN A 226 -3.99 7.25 -25.20
C GLN A 226 -4.07 8.52 -24.35
N TRP A 227 -3.71 9.65 -24.96
CA TRP A 227 -3.72 10.95 -24.32
C TRP A 227 -4.94 11.75 -24.74
N GLY A 228 -5.56 12.47 -23.81
CA GLY A 228 -6.61 13.44 -24.09
C GLY A 228 -6.05 14.77 -24.57
N ASP A 229 -6.93 15.63 -25.06
CA ASP A 229 -6.58 17.00 -25.48
C ASP A 229 -6.06 17.86 -24.32
N ASP A 230 -6.38 17.47 -23.08
CA ASP A 230 -5.90 18.08 -21.84
C ASP A 230 -4.52 17.56 -21.39
N GLY A 231 -3.89 16.66 -22.18
CA GLY A 231 -2.61 16.04 -21.86
C GLY A 231 -2.69 14.96 -20.79
N GLN A 232 -3.88 14.59 -20.32
CA GLN A 232 -4.04 13.52 -19.34
C GLN A 232 -4.12 12.15 -20.00
N LEU A 233 -3.56 11.13 -19.37
CA LEU A 233 -3.66 9.75 -19.81
C LEU A 233 -5.10 9.25 -19.66
N GLN A 234 -5.70 8.77 -20.76
CA GLN A 234 -7.08 8.30 -20.81
C GLN A 234 -7.20 6.79 -21.04
N GLY A 235 -6.14 6.15 -21.48
CA GLY A 235 -6.19 4.73 -21.78
C GLY A 235 -4.85 4.15 -22.21
N VAL A 236 -4.87 2.81 -22.33
CA VAL A 236 -3.83 2.02 -22.97
C VAL A 236 -4.53 1.05 -23.89
N ALA A 237 -4.17 0.99 -25.14
CA ALA A 237 -4.80 0.14 -26.13
C ALA A 237 -3.75 -0.49 -27.06
N PRO A 238 -4.04 -1.68 -27.64
CA PRO A 238 -3.21 -2.22 -28.68
C PRO A 238 -3.02 -1.20 -29.82
N ALA A 239 -1.80 -1.05 -30.30
CA ALA A 239 -1.55 -0.28 -31.50
C ALA A 239 -2.29 -0.96 -32.65
N GLY A 240 -3.25 -0.27 -33.28
CA GLY A 240 -4.00 -0.81 -34.41
C GLY A 240 -3.05 -1.35 -35.49
N ARG A 241 -3.46 -2.46 -36.12
CA ARG A 241 -2.76 -3.01 -37.28
C ARG A 241 -2.92 -2.09 -38.49
#